data_e65992ba2d793c08f57afdb113f94fc8
#
_entry.id   e65992ba2d793c08f57afdb113f94fc8
#
_cell.length_a   1.000
_cell.length_b   1.000
_cell.length_c   1.000
_cell.angle_alpha   90.00
_cell.angle_beta   90.00
_cell.angle_gamma   90.00
#
_symmetry.space_group_name_H-M   'P 1'
#
loop_
_entity.id
_entity.type
_entity.pdbx_description
1 polymer ?
#
loop_
_entity_poly.entity_id
_entity_poly.type
_entity_poly.pdbx_seq_one_letter_code
_entity_poly.pdbx_strand_id
1 'polypeptide(L)'
;PAEGVRVSKIANLADDIALNLAAETIRIEAPIPGKQAVGIEVPNKEKEAVHLREVLESEEFQNNKSKLTVALGKDVAGNIQLADIAKMPHVLIAGSTGSGKSVCINTIISSIIYNAKPSEVKMVMVDPKVVELSVYNGIPHLLIPVVTDPKKAAGALAWAVQEMDNRYNLFAAKGVRDIKGYNKAIEKEEGQGTLPQIVIIVDELADLMMVAAKDVEEAICRLAQKARAAWMHLVIATQRPSVDVITGLIKANVPSRIAFAVSSQVDSRTILDSVGAEKLLGKGDMLFFPTGFPKPVRVQGAFVSDEEVEKIVDFVKQNGTANYSEDILESIENSNKTEKELAQEQAEDDDTDPFLMDAIQTVVETGQASTSFIQ
;
A
#
# COMPACT_ATOMS: atom_id res chain seq x y z
N PRO A 1 0.04 -13.00 -38.45
CA PRO A 1 0.75 -14.15 -39.03
C PRO A 1 -0.05 -14.72 -40.21
N ALA A 2 0.65 -15.28 -41.17
CA ALA A 2 -0.02 -15.99 -42.27
C ALA A 2 -0.75 -17.23 -41.71
N GLU A 3 -1.76 -17.69 -42.44
CA GLU A 3 -2.54 -18.88 -42.08
C GLU A 3 -1.62 -20.10 -41.91
N GLY A 4 -1.78 -20.89 -40.86
CA GLY A 4 -0.93 -22.02 -40.53
C GLY A 4 0.37 -21.75 -39.76
N VAL A 5 0.74 -20.49 -39.53
CA VAL A 5 1.91 -20.13 -38.71
C VAL A 5 1.55 -20.22 -37.23
N ARG A 6 2.23 -21.10 -36.49
CA ARG A 6 2.06 -21.22 -35.03
C ARG A 6 2.66 -20.03 -34.30
N VAL A 7 1.91 -19.46 -33.39
CA VAL A 7 2.33 -18.32 -32.55
C VAL A 7 3.63 -18.62 -31.80
N SER A 8 3.80 -19.88 -31.32
CA SER A 8 5.03 -20.29 -30.64
C SER A 8 6.30 -20.15 -31.49
N LYS A 9 6.20 -20.35 -32.83
CA LYS A 9 7.35 -20.12 -33.70
C LYS A 9 7.79 -18.66 -33.74
N ILE A 10 6.84 -17.73 -33.65
CA ILE A 10 7.14 -16.29 -33.63
C ILE A 10 7.70 -15.91 -32.24
N ALA A 11 7.10 -16.42 -31.17
CA ALA A 11 7.56 -16.14 -29.80
C ALA A 11 9.00 -16.60 -29.55
N ASN A 12 9.40 -17.74 -30.16
CA ASN A 12 10.75 -18.27 -30.04
C ASN A 12 11.81 -17.47 -30.82
N LEU A 13 11.40 -16.56 -31.70
CA LEU A 13 12.31 -15.69 -32.46
C LEU A 13 12.68 -14.41 -31.69
N ALA A 14 12.25 -14.24 -30.46
CA ALA A 14 12.47 -13.00 -29.69
C ALA A 14 13.97 -12.63 -29.61
N ASP A 15 14.84 -13.59 -29.32
CA ASP A 15 16.27 -13.35 -29.17
C ASP A 15 16.94 -13.09 -30.54
N ASP A 16 16.50 -13.77 -31.62
CA ASP A 16 16.98 -13.51 -32.99
C ASP A 16 16.58 -12.11 -33.46
N ILE A 17 15.36 -11.67 -33.16
CA ILE A 17 14.87 -10.32 -33.49
C ILE A 17 15.62 -9.28 -32.67
N ALA A 18 15.85 -9.53 -31.37
CA ALA A 18 16.62 -8.64 -30.50
C ALA A 18 18.04 -8.44 -31.04
N LEU A 19 18.71 -9.51 -31.44
CA LEU A 19 20.04 -9.47 -32.04
C LEU A 19 20.08 -8.65 -33.32
N ASN A 20 19.12 -8.88 -34.24
CA ASN A 20 19.05 -8.17 -35.51
C ASN A 20 18.76 -6.67 -35.36
N LEU A 21 18.04 -6.28 -34.32
CA LEU A 21 17.69 -4.89 -34.02
C LEU A 21 18.68 -4.21 -33.05
N ALA A 22 19.72 -4.93 -32.61
CA ALA A 22 20.64 -4.51 -31.56
C ALA A 22 19.91 -3.99 -30.30
N ALA A 23 18.81 -4.65 -29.92
CA ALA A 23 18.01 -4.34 -28.75
C ALA A 23 18.45 -5.23 -27.57
N GLU A 24 18.46 -4.67 -26.36
CA GLU A 24 18.82 -5.41 -25.13
C GLU A 24 17.85 -6.58 -24.88
N THR A 25 16.56 -6.36 -25.12
CA THR A 25 15.50 -7.35 -24.96
C THR A 25 14.31 -6.99 -25.85
N ILE A 26 13.52 -8.00 -26.18
CA ILE A 26 12.25 -7.84 -26.90
C ILE A 26 11.17 -8.61 -26.16
N ARG A 27 9.98 -8.00 -26.04
CA ARG A 27 8.79 -8.71 -25.57
C ARG A 27 7.85 -8.98 -26.74
N ILE A 28 7.41 -10.22 -26.85
CA ILE A 28 6.41 -10.62 -27.85
C ILE A 28 5.08 -10.87 -27.16
N GLU A 29 4.05 -10.12 -27.53
CA GLU A 29 2.68 -10.30 -27.07
C GLU A 29 1.86 -11.01 -28.14
N ALA A 30 1.43 -12.22 -27.82
CA ALA A 30 0.77 -13.06 -28.82
C ALA A 30 -0.37 -13.91 -28.21
N PRO A 31 -1.61 -13.68 -28.62
CA PRO A 31 -2.10 -12.59 -29.47
C PRO A 31 -2.23 -11.27 -28.70
N ILE A 32 -2.27 -10.13 -29.39
CA ILE A 32 -2.69 -8.86 -28.80
C ILE A 32 -4.18 -9.01 -28.44
N PRO A 33 -4.62 -8.64 -27.21
CA PRO A 33 -6.02 -8.72 -26.83
C PRO A 33 -6.95 -8.00 -27.82
N GLY A 34 -7.96 -8.71 -28.29
CA GLY A 34 -8.95 -8.16 -29.25
C GLY A 34 -8.45 -8.00 -30.71
N LYS A 35 -7.22 -8.43 -31.03
CA LYS A 35 -6.66 -8.32 -32.40
C LYS A 35 -6.13 -9.66 -32.90
N GLN A 36 -6.31 -9.94 -34.17
CA GLN A 36 -5.68 -11.09 -34.87
C GLN A 36 -4.24 -10.78 -35.25
N ALA A 37 -3.45 -10.31 -34.29
CA ALA A 37 -2.09 -9.85 -34.53
C ALA A 37 -1.16 -10.26 -33.37
N VAL A 38 0.14 -10.30 -33.68
CA VAL A 38 1.21 -10.45 -32.70
C VAL A 38 1.90 -9.10 -32.53
N GLY A 39 2.07 -8.66 -31.30
CA GLY A 39 2.82 -7.47 -30.95
C GLY A 39 4.30 -7.81 -30.72
N ILE A 40 5.19 -7.02 -31.28
CA ILE A 40 6.63 -7.06 -31.00
C ILE A 40 7.00 -5.73 -30.39
N GLU A 41 7.31 -5.74 -29.09
CA GLU A 41 7.70 -4.55 -28.35
C GLU A 41 9.22 -4.42 -28.37
N VAL A 42 9.70 -3.36 -29.03
CA VAL A 42 11.12 -3.04 -29.20
C VAL A 42 11.44 -1.79 -28.38
N PRO A 43 12.46 -1.79 -27.52
CA PRO A 43 12.84 -0.61 -26.76
C PRO A 43 13.23 0.56 -27.66
N ASN A 44 12.83 1.76 -27.28
CA ASN A 44 13.27 2.97 -27.94
C ASN A 44 14.79 3.19 -27.71
N LYS A 45 15.49 3.70 -28.71
CA LYS A 45 16.92 4.09 -28.57
C LYS A 45 17.08 5.23 -27.60
N GLU A 46 16.23 6.24 -27.72
CA GLU A 46 16.13 7.36 -26.78
C GLU A 46 14.92 7.13 -25.87
N LYS A 47 15.16 7.12 -24.57
CA LYS A 47 14.13 6.86 -23.55
C LYS A 47 13.72 8.20 -22.95
N GLU A 48 12.44 8.51 -22.99
CA GLU A 48 11.84 9.66 -22.33
C GLU A 48 11.22 9.26 -21.00
N ALA A 49 11.34 10.14 -19.99
CA ALA A 49 10.65 9.96 -18.72
C ALA A 49 9.18 10.37 -18.86
N VAL A 50 8.29 9.57 -18.31
CA VAL A 50 6.88 9.95 -18.12
C VAL A 50 6.80 10.70 -16.80
N HIS A 51 6.61 12.02 -16.82
CA HIS A 51 6.57 12.82 -15.60
C HIS A 51 5.23 12.66 -14.89
N LEU A 52 5.25 12.54 -13.56
CA LEU A 52 4.04 12.44 -12.74
C LEU A 52 3.07 13.59 -13.00
N ARG A 53 3.59 14.81 -13.13
CA ARG A 53 2.80 16.02 -13.41
C ARG A 53 1.97 15.88 -14.67
N GLU A 54 2.54 15.35 -15.75
CA GLU A 54 1.84 15.15 -17.01
C GLU A 54 0.61 14.25 -16.88
N VAL A 55 0.75 13.18 -16.09
CA VAL A 55 -0.36 12.25 -15.83
C VAL A 55 -1.41 12.85 -14.90
N LEU A 56 -0.99 13.59 -13.87
CA LEU A 56 -1.91 14.28 -12.97
C LEU A 56 -2.71 15.40 -13.65
N GLU A 57 -2.12 16.11 -14.61
CA GLU A 57 -2.77 17.18 -15.38
C GLU A 57 -3.62 16.66 -16.55
N SER A 58 -3.60 15.35 -16.84
CA SER A 58 -4.40 14.75 -17.92
C SER A 58 -5.91 14.84 -17.65
N GLU A 59 -6.69 14.93 -18.73
CA GLU A 59 -8.16 14.94 -18.62
C GLU A 59 -8.70 13.66 -17.96
N GLU A 60 -8.07 12.52 -18.24
CA GLU A 60 -8.44 11.22 -17.66
C GLU A 60 -8.31 11.23 -16.13
N PHE A 61 -7.24 11.82 -15.59
CA PHE A 61 -7.05 11.93 -14.15
C PHE A 61 -7.99 12.97 -13.54
N GLN A 62 -8.08 14.17 -14.11
CA GLN A 62 -8.88 15.28 -13.58
C GLN A 62 -10.38 14.98 -13.56
N ASN A 63 -10.88 14.23 -14.54
CA ASN A 63 -12.29 13.83 -14.61
C ASN A 63 -12.63 12.62 -13.73
N ASN A 64 -11.64 11.99 -13.09
CA ASN A 64 -11.86 10.82 -12.23
C ASN A 64 -12.41 11.26 -10.86
N LYS A 65 -13.49 10.62 -10.42
CA LYS A 65 -14.17 10.96 -9.15
C LYS A 65 -13.58 10.23 -7.94
N SER A 66 -12.78 9.19 -8.14
CA SER A 66 -12.22 8.42 -7.05
C SER A 66 -11.07 9.17 -6.38
N LYS A 67 -11.12 9.27 -5.07
CA LYS A 67 -10.05 9.87 -4.24
C LYS A 67 -8.77 9.03 -4.20
N LEU A 68 -8.88 7.76 -4.57
CA LEU A 68 -7.77 6.80 -4.64
C LEU A 68 -7.34 6.50 -6.07
N THR A 69 -7.58 7.43 -7.00
CA THR A 69 -7.01 7.38 -8.35
C THR A 69 -5.52 7.66 -8.29
N VAL A 70 -4.75 6.79 -8.93
CA VAL A 70 -3.29 6.86 -9.04
C VAL A 70 -2.90 7.16 -10.48
N ALA A 71 -2.03 8.13 -10.67
CA ALA A 71 -1.39 8.47 -11.93
C ALA A 71 -0.29 7.43 -12.25
N LEU A 72 -0.67 6.27 -12.82
CA LEU A 72 0.25 5.14 -12.95
C LEU A 72 1.34 5.37 -13.99
N GLY A 73 1.00 5.95 -15.14
CA GLY A 73 1.95 6.21 -16.22
C GLY A 73 1.33 6.19 -17.62
N LYS A 74 2.07 5.67 -18.60
CA LYS A 74 1.62 5.53 -20.00
C LYS A 74 1.84 4.11 -20.51
N ASP A 75 0.92 3.63 -21.34
CA ASP A 75 1.09 2.36 -22.06
C ASP A 75 2.04 2.49 -23.26
N VAL A 76 2.28 1.38 -23.95
CA VAL A 76 3.15 1.33 -25.13
C VAL A 76 2.65 2.16 -26.32
N ALA A 77 1.39 2.57 -26.33
CA ALA A 77 0.79 3.44 -27.34
C ALA A 77 0.80 4.92 -26.93
N GLY A 78 1.30 5.24 -25.74
CA GLY A 78 1.33 6.60 -25.18
C GLY A 78 0.04 7.02 -24.48
N ASN A 79 -0.93 6.13 -24.30
CA ASN A 79 -2.17 6.45 -23.59
C ASN A 79 -1.93 6.51 -22.09
N ILE A 80 -2.57 7.46 -21.43
CA ILE A 80 -2.54 7.60 -19.98
C ILE A 80 -3.13 6.34 -19.33
N GLN A 81 -2.42 5.80 -18.37
CA GLN A 81 -2.85 4.66 -17.56
C GLN A 81 -3.04 5.10 -16.11
N LEU A 82 -4.24 4.91 -15.62
CA LEU A 82 -4.63 5.18 -14.24
C LEU A 82 -4.93 3.88 -13.53
N ALA A 83 -4.61 3.84 -12.23
CA ALA A 83 -5.06 2.81 -11.34
C ALA A 83 -6.03 3.42 -10.31
N ASP A 84 -7.06 2.68 -9.92
CA ASP A 84 -8.00 3.09 -8.88
C ASP A 84 -7.96 2.06 -7.75
N ILE A 85 -7.30 2.42 -6.64
CA ILE A 85 -7.15 1.53 -5.49
C ILE A 85 -8.52 1.16 -4.89
N ALA A 86 -9.52 2.02 -4.98
CA ALA A 86 -10.87 1.68 -4.51
C ALA A 86 -11.52 0.56 -5.35
N LYS A 87 -11.17 0.44 -6.63
CA LYS A 87 -11.68 -0.63 -7.52
C LYS A 87 -10.84 -1.90 -7.43
N MET A 88 -9.51 -1.77 -7.28
CA MET A 88 -8.59 -2.88 -6.99
C MET A 88 -8.18 -2.79 -5.51
N PRO A 89 -9.05 -3.22 -4.58
CA PRO A 89 -8.97 -2.84 -3.17
C PRO A 89 -7.62 -3.12 -2.53
N HIS A 90 -6.87 -4.07 -3.08
CA HIS A 90 -5.54 -4.43 -2.60
C HIS A 90 -4.64 -4.70 -3.80
N VAL A 91 -3.39 -4.25 -3.73
CA VAL A 91 -2.40 -4.42 -4.79
C VAL A 91 -1.06 -4.90 -4.22
N LEU A 92 -0.48 -5.88 -4.90
CA LEU A 92 0.86 -6.38 -4.65
C LEU A 92 1.81 -5.78 -5.69
N ILE A 93 2.90 -5.17 -5.23
CA ILE A 93 3.92 -4.53 -6.07
C ILE A 93 5.25 -5.23 -5.82
N ALA A 94 5.86 -5.80 -6.84
CA ALA A 94 7.14 -6.48 -6.66
C ALA A 94 8.11 -6.22 -7.82
N GLY A 95 9.40 -6.25 -7.51
CA GLY A 95 10.48 -6.07 -8.49
C GLY A 95 11.84 -5.96 -7.83
N SER A 96 12.90 -6.17 -8.60
CA SER A 96 14.27 -6.06 -8.11
C SER A 96 14.66 -4.63 -7.71
N THR A 97 15.70 -4.49 -6.92
CA THR A 97 16.25 -3.17 -6.55
C THR A 97 16.58 -2.35 -7.81
N GLY A 98 16.20 -1.07 -7.81
CA GLY A 98 16.41 -0.17 -8.94
C GLY A 98 15.44 -0.36 -10.11
N SER A 99 14.45 -1.25 -10.01
CA SER A 99 13.46 -1.50 -11.06
C SER A 99 12.41 -0.38 -11.20
N GLY A 100 12.25 0.48 -10.18
CA GLY A 100 11.27 1.57 -10.14
C GLY A 100 10.15 1.38 -9.09
N LYS A 101 10.24 0.34 -8.24
CA LYS A 101 9.24 0.04 -7.20
C LYS A 101 9.01 1.23 -6.26
N SER A 102 10.08 1.80 -5.69
CA SER A 102 10.00 2.92 -4.74
C SER A 102 9.40 4.17 -5.37
N VAL A 103 9.79 4.48 -6.60
CA VAL A 103 9.20 5.59 -7.37
C VAL A 103 7.71 5.37 -7.58
N CYS A 104 7.27 4.15 -7.87
CA CYS A 104 5.84 3.83 -8.00
C CYS A 104 5.09 4.03 -6.68
N ILE A 105 5.66 3.65 -5.54
CA ILE A 105 5.06 3.90 -4.22
C ILE A 105 4.93 5.41 -3.98
N ASN A 106 5.98 6.18 -4.25
CA ASN A 106 5.95 7.64 -4.16
C ASN A 106 4.91 8.25 -5.10
N THR A 107 4.76 7.71 -6.31
CA THR A 107 3.72 8.11 -7.27
C THR A 107 2.31 7.84 -6.73
N ILE A 108 2.09 6.67 -6.09
CA ILE A 108 0.81 6.32 -5.45
C ILE A 108 0.48 7.32 -4.33
N ILE A 109 1.43 7.53 -3.42
CA ILE A 109 1.25 8.44 -2.27
C ILE A 109 1.00 9.87 -2.76
N SER A 110 1.83 10.37 -3.68
CA SER A 110 1.69 11.72 -4.25
C SER A 110 0.36 11.91 -4.96
N SER A 111 -0.12 10.90 -5.70
CA SER A 111 -1.44 10.94 -6.36
C SER A 111 -2.58 11.05 -5.35
N ILE A 112 -2.50 10.31 -4.25
CA ILE A 112 -3.50 10.35 -3.16
C ILE A 112 -3.50 11.73 -2.49
N ILE A 113 -2.32 12.22 -2.11
CA ILE A 113 -2.15 13.54 -1.46
C ILE A 113 -2.66 14.66 -2.38
N TYR A 114 -2.40 14.58 -3.68
CA TYR A 114 -2.87 15.55 -4.66
C TYR A 114 -4.41 15.58 -4.77
N ASN A 115 -5.05 14.42 -4.67
CA ASN A 115 -6.48 14.24 -5.00
C ASN A 115 -7.43 14.21 -3.79
N ALA A 116 -6.92 13.96 -2.57
CA ALA A 116 -7.72 13.73 -1.38
C ALA A 116 -7.29 14.60 -0.20
N LYS A 117 -8.27 15.10 0.55
CA LYS A 117 -8.04 15.78 1.82
C LYS A 117 -7.76 14.77 2.93
N PRO A 118 -7.08 15.18 4.02
CA PRO A 118 -6.85 14.30 5.18
C PRO A 118 -8.13 13.78 5.87
N SER A 119 -9.25 14.46 5.69
CA SER A 119 -10.58 14.01 6.15
C SER A 119 -11.23 12.95 5.24
N GLU A 120 -10.77 12.81 4.00
CA GLU A 120 -11.29 11.87 3.02
C GLU A 120 -10.46 10.58 2.98
N VAL A 121 -9.11 10.71 3.12
CA VAL A 121 -8.17 9.58 3.07
C VAL A 121 -7.14 9.72 4.18
N LYS A 122 -6.95 8.66 4.93
CA LYS A 122 -5.89 8.48 5.91
C LYS A 122 -4.96 7.36 5.49
N MET A 123 -3.71 7.40 5.97
CA MET A 123 -2.69 6.41 5.62
C MET A 123 -1.99 5.88 6.87
N VAL A 124 -1.63 4.60 6.80
CA VAL A 124 -0.68 3.92 7.68
C VAL A 124 0.47 3.44 6.81
N MET A 125 1.68 3.84 7.13
CA MET A 125 2.86 3.50 6.35
C MET A 125 3.83 2.67 7.17
N VAL A 126 4.38 1.64 6.54
CA VAL A 126 5.35 0.69 7.13
C VAL A 126 6.60 0.66 6.26
N ASP A 127 7.71 1.08 6.82
CA ASP A 127 9.03 1.11 6.17
C ASP A 127 10.11 0.52 7.11
N PRO A 128 10.29 -0.81 7.09
CA PRO A 128 11.26 -1.47 7.97
C PRO A 128 12.71 -1.07 7.71
N LYS A 129 13.00 -0.50 6.55
CA LYS A 129 14.36 -0.10 6.14
C LYS A 129 14.69 1.34 6.50
N VAL A 130 13.69 2.15 6.86
CA VAL A 130 13.85 3.59 7.20
C VAL A 130 14.48 4.40 6.05
N VAL A 131 14.14 4.08 4.81
CA VAL A 131 14.76 4.69 3.61
C VAL A 131 13.75 5.46 2.77
N GLU A 132 12.60 4.86 2.49
CA GLU A 132 11.71 5.30 1.41
C GLU A 132 10.56 6.18 1.91
N LEU A 133 9.94 5.84 3.05
CA LEU A 133 8.68 6.45 3.48
C LEU A 133 8.84 7.44 4.64
N SER A 134 10.00 7.52 5.28
CA SER A 134 10.23 8.39 6.43
C SER A 134 10.08 9.89 6.11
N VAL A 135 10.24 10.28 4.85
CA VAL A 135 10.03 11.66 4.35
C VAL A 135 8.59 12.13 4.60
N TYR A 136 7.62 11.21 4.59
CA TYR A 136 6.20 11.52 4.79
C TYR A 136 5.80 11.76 6.25
N ASN A 137 6.68 11.51 7.23
CA ASN A 137 6.36 11.81 8.63
C ASN A 137 5.95 13.27 8.79
N GLY A 138 4.84 13.49 9.48
CA GLY A 138 4.29 14.83 9.75
C GLY A 138 3.22 15.30 8.78
N ILE A 139 2.91 14.59 7.69
CA ILE A 139 1.78 14.95 6.85
C ILE A 139 0.44 14.66 7.54
N PRO A 140 -0.59 15.49 7.35
CA PRO A 140 -1.88 15.33 8.04
C PRO A 140 -2.68 14.09 7.61
N HIS A 141 -2.27 13.41 6.55
CA HIS A 141 -2.87 12.17 6.10
C HIS A 141 -2.46 10.94 6.93
N LEU A 142 -1.36 11.01 7.66
CA LEU A 142 -0.91 9.89 8.50
C LEU A 142 -1.76 9.77 9.78
N LEU A 143 -2.17 8.54 10.11
CA LEU A 143 -2.81 8.19 11.39
C LEU A 143 -1.80 8.04 12.52
N ILE A 144 -0.62 7.54 12.21
CA ILE A 144 0.51 7.33 13.12
C ILE A 144 1.81 7.66 12.38
N PRO A 145 2.94 7.89 13.08
CA PRO A 145 4.24 7.97 12.44
C PRO A 145 4.52 6.73 11.59
N VAL A 146 5.36 6.88 10.58
CA VAL A 146 5.80 5.73 9.75
C VAL A 146 6.40 4.66 10.65
N VAL A 147 5.85 3.45 10.56
CA VAL A 147 6.26 2.31 11.40
C VAL A 147 7.53 1.70 10.82
N THR A 148 8.60 1.70 11.58
CA THR A 148 9.93 1.23 11.14
C THR A 148 10.34 -0.09 11.77
N ASP A 149 9.78 -0.46 12.91
CA ASP A 149 10.03 -1.73 13.57
C ASP A 149 9.13 -2.84 12.99
N PRO A 150 9.68 -3.99 12.53
CA PRO A 150 8.89 -5.07 11.94
C PRO A 150 7.88 -5.70 12.92
N LYS A 151 8.16 -5.73 14.22
CA LYS A 151 7.18 -6.22 15.21
C LYS A 151 6.02 -5.24 15.36
N LYS A 152 6.33 -3.94 15.49
CA LYS A 152 5.30 -2.89 15.50
C LYS A 152 4.49 -2.87 14.20
N ALA A 153 5.09 -3.24 13.07
CA ALA A 153 4.40 -3.37 11.80
C ALA A 153 3.35 -4.49 11.79
N ALA A 154 3.65 -5.64 12.39
CA ALA A 154 2.65 -6.70 12.61
C ALA A 154 1.50 -6.21 13.50
N GLY A 155 1.82 -5.45 14.57
CA GLY A 155 0.83 -4.78 15.42
C GLY A 155 -0.04 -3.78 14.66
N ALA A 156 0.53 -3.00 13.74
CA ALA A 156 -0.22 -2.07 12.91
C ALA A 156 -1.20 -2.79 11.95
N LEU A 157 -0.82 -3.93 11.40
CA LEU A 157 -1.71 -4.77 10.60
C LEU A 157 -2.82 -5.41 11.47
N ALA A 158 -2.50 -5.85 12.68
CA ALA A 158 -3.48 -6.36 13.63
C ALA A 158 -4.49 -5.28 14.02
N TRP A 159 -4.02 -4.05 14.32
CA TRP A 159 -4.90 -2.90 14.52
C TRP A 159 -5.81 -2.65 13.31
N ALA A 160 -5.28 -2.71 12.10
CA ALA A 160 -6.08 -2.50 10.90
C ALA A 160 -7.21 -3.55 10.76
N VAL A 161 -6.97 -4.79 11.14
CA VAL A 161 -8.01 -5.84 11.22
C VAL A 161 -9.07 -5.46 12.26
N GLN A 162 -8.66 -4.99 13.44
CA GLN A 162 -9.58 -4.57 14.48
C GLN A 162 -10.42 -3.35 14.05
N GLU A 163 -9.80 -2.36 13.41
CA GLU A 163 -10.50 -1.19 12.86
C GLU A 163 -11.54 -1.60 11.80
N MET A 164 -11.19 -2.55 10.95
CA MET A 164 -12.14 -3.12 9.98
C MET A 164 -13.36 -3.74 10.70
N ASP A 165 -13.13 -4.55 11.72
CA ASP A 165 -14.22 -5.19 12.50
C ASP A 165 -15.04 -4.12 13.24
N ASN A 166 -14.42 -3.08 13.79
CA ASN A 166 -15.10 -1.93 14.41
C ASN A 166 -16.02 -1.22 13.40
N ARG A 167 -15.53 -0.97 12.19
CA ARG A 167 -16.35 -0.37 11.13
C ARG A 167 -17.57 -1.23 10.77
N TYR A 168 -17.41 -2.54 10.70
CA TYR A 168 -18.54 -3.45 10.50
C TYR A 168 -19.58 -3.39 11.63
N ASN A 169 -19.13 -3.27 12.88
CA ASN A 169 -20.03 -3.08 14.02
C ASN A 169 -20.81 -1.77 13.91
N LEU A 170 -20.16 -0.67 13.48
CA LEU A 170 -20.83 0.61 13.22
C LEU A 170 -21.84 0.50 12.08
N PHE A 171 -21.53 -0.24 11.01
CA PHE A 171 -22.46 -0.47 9.91
C PHE A 171 -23.69 -1.26 10.37
N ALA A 172 -23.48 -2.31 11.17
CA ALA A 172 -24.57 -3.11 11.74
C ALA A 172 -25.47 -2.27 12.65
N ALA A 173 -24.87 -1.44 13.52
CA ALA A 173 -25.63 -0.56 14.42
C ALA A 173 -26.50 0.46 13.66
N LYS A 174 -26.06 0.92 12.48
CA LYS A 174 -26.81 1.85 11.62
C LYS A 174 -27.67 1.14 10.56
N GLY A 175 -27.67 -0.20 10.50
CA GLY A 175 -28.45 -0.97 9.52
C GLY A 175 -27.99 -0.76 8.07
N VAL A 176 -26.72 -0.43 7.84
CA VAL A 176 -26.11 -0.21 6.52
C VAL A 176 -25.14 -1.33 6.16
N ARG A 177 -24.76 -1.45 4.87
CA ARG A 177 -23.94 -2.56 4.38
C ARG A 177 -22.47 -2.19 4.14
N ASP A 178 -22.21 -0.90 4.00
CA ASP A 178 -20.90 -0.37 3.67
C ASP A 178 -20.69 1.04 4.22
N ILE A 179 -19.46 1.54 4.09
CA ILE A 179 -19.08 2.86 4.58
C ILE A 179 -19.78 4.00 3.84
N LYS A 180 -20.18 3.83 2.56
CA LYS A 180 -20.95 4.86 1.83
C LYS A 180 -22.31 5.07 2.47
N GLY A 181 -22.99 3.95 2.78
CA GLY A 181 -24.25 3.96 3.50
C GLY A 181 -24.10 4.57 4.88
N TYR A 182 -23.04 4.22 5.60
CA TYR A 182 -22.72 4.77 6.92
C TYR A 182 -22.50 6.28 6.87
N ASN A 183 -21.57 6.76 6.04
CA ASN A 183 -21.24 8.17 5.93
C ASN A 183 -22.46 9.01 5.51
N LYS A 184 -23.27 8.51 4.57
CA LYS A 184 -24.52 9.18 4.18
C LYS A 184 -25.56 9.25 5.32
N ALA A 185 -25.58 8.27 6.21
CA ALA A 185 -26.46 8.29 7.39
C ALA A 185 -25.94 9.31 8.41
N ILE A 186 -24.63 9.32 8.66
CA ILE A 186 -23.97 10.21 9.63
C ILE A 186 -24.01 11.69 9.20
N GLU A 187 -23.87 12.00 7.90
CA GLU A 187 -24.00 13.38 7.39
C GLU A 187 -25.33 14.06 7.73
N LYS A 188 -26.35 13.28 8.09
CA LYS A 188 -27.66 13.78 8.52
C LYS A 188 -27.76 13.99 10.04
N GLU A 189 -26.78 13.54 10.79
CA GLU A 189 -26.73 13.63 12.24
C GLU A 189 -25.74 14.72 12.66
N GLU A 190 -26.18 15.70 13.43
CA GLU A 190 -25.30 16.75 13.91
C GLU A 190 -24.25 16.20 14.88
N GLY A 191 -22.98 16.57 14.67
CA GLY A 191 -21.88 16.32 15.61
C GLY A 191 -21.08 15.03 15.40
N GLN A 192 -21.41 14.20 14.36
CA GLN A 192 -20.61 13.01 14.03
C GLN A 192 -19.86 13.20 12.71
N GLY A 193 -18.56 12.91 12.71
CA GLY A 193 -17.71 12.95 11.51
C GLY A 193 -17.84 11.70 10.65
N THR A 194 -17.72 11.87 9.34
CA THR A 194 -17.65 10.74 8.39
C THR A 194 -16.34 9.96 8.55
N LEU A 195 -16.38 8.67 8.27
CA LEU A 195 -15.20 7.81 8.29
C LEU A 195 -14.37 8.00 7.01
N PRO A 196 -13.06 8.25 7.09
CA PRO A 196 -12.19 8.31 5.92
C PRO A 196 -11.89 6.92 5.34
N GLN A 197 -11.45 6.89 4.07
CA GLN A 197 -10.77 5.72 3.53
C GLN A 197 -9.41 5.57 4.21
N ILE A 198 -8.94 4.34 4.40
CA ILE A 198 -7.62 4.06 4.97
C ILE A 198 -6.80 3.28 3.95
N VAL A 199 -5.61 3.79 3.62
CA VAL A 199 -4.64 3.10 2.78
C VAL A 199 -3.45 2.67 3.63
N ILE A 200 -3.19 1.37 3.67
CA ILE A 200 -2.09 0.77 4.41
C ILE A 200 -1.00 0.42 3.41
N ILE A 201 0.17 1.03 3.54
CA ILE A 201 1.28 0.88 2.61
C ILE A 201 2.43 0.16 3.32
N VAL A 202 2.86 -0.96 2.77
CA VAL A 202 4.00 -1.74 3.25
C VAL A 202 5.08 -1.72 2.17
N ASP A 203 6.21 -1.08 2.41
CA ASP A 203 7.31 -0.96 1.43
C ASP A 203 8.08 -2.26 1.22
N GLU A 204 8.28 -3.05 2.29
CA GLU A 204 9.01 -4.31 2.18
C GLU A 204 8.36 -5.42 3.01
N LEU A 205 7.52 -6.20 2.36
CA LEU A 205 6.84 -7.33 3.00
C LEU A 205 7.82 -8.39 3.51
N ALA A 206 8.93 -8.62 2.80
CA ALA A 206 9.89 -9.66 3.16
C ALA A 206 10.45 -9.48 4.57
N ASP A 207 10.69 -8.24 5.00
CA ASP A 207 11.25 -7.97 6.32
C ASP A 207 10.22 -8.25 7.43
N LEU A 208 8.93 -8.07 7.16
CA LEU A 208 7.85 -8.43 8.08
C LEU A 208 7.70 -9.97 8.17
N MET A 209 7.74 -10.64 7.01
CA MET A 209 7.63 -12.10 6.94
C MET A 209 8.78 -12.82 7.64
N MET A 210 9.96 -12.21 7.72
CA MET A 210 11.09 -12.77 8.48
C MET A 210 10.89 -12.75 9.99
N VAL A 211 10.06 -11.84 10.51
CA VAL A 211 9.89 -11.63 11.96
C VAL A 211 8.59 -12.23 12.47
N ALA A 212 7.48 -12.07 11.75
CA ALA A 212 6.14 -12.43 12.19
C ALA A 212 5.31 -12.98 11.03
N ALA A 213 5.83 -13.94 10.25
CA ALA A 213 5.21 -14.43 9.03
C ALA A 213 3.75 -14.81 9.17
N LYS A 214 3.41 -15.60 10.21
CA LYS A 214 2.05 -16.10 10.44
C LYS A 214 1.06 -14.97 10.69
N ASP A 215 1.41 -14.05 11.59
CA ASP A 215 0.52 -12.96 12.00
C ASP A 215 0.31 -11.96 10.87
N VAL A 216 1.39 -11.65 10.12
CA VAL A 216 1.38 -10.77 8.95
C VAL A 216 0.54 -11.38 7.83
N GLU A 217 0.75 -12.65 7.49
CA GLU A 217 -0.02 -13.34 6.45
C GLU A 217 -1.51 -13.40 6.82
N GLU A 218 -1.83 -13.77 8.05
CA GLU A 218 -3.22 -13.84 8.54
C GLU A 218 -3.90 -12.47 8.47
N ALA A 219 -3.24 -11.41 8.95
CA ALA A 219 -3.78 -10.05 8.91
C ALA A 219 -4.02 -9.57 7.48
N ILE A 220 -3.05 -9.77 6.57
CA ILE A 220 -3.19 -9.42 5.15
C ILE A 220 -4.36 -10.18 4.53
N CYS A 221 -4.49 -11.49 4.77
CA CYS A 221 -5.58 -12.31 4.23
C CYS A 221 -6.94 -11.85 4.75
N ARG A 222 -7.09 -11.58 6.06
CA ARG A 222 -8.33 -11.08 6.65
C ARG A 222 -8.75 -9.73 6.06
N LEU A 223 -7.81 -8.78 5.97
CA LEU A 223 -8.06 -7.48 5.35
C LEU A 223 -8.44 -7.65 3.86
N ALA A 224 -7.67 -8.43 3.10
CA ALA A 224 -7.92 -8.60 1.68
C ALA A 224 -9.28 -9.23 1.37
N GLN A 225 -9.81 -10.08 2.25
CA GLN A 225 -11.12 -10.69 2.08
C GLN A 225 -12.29 -9.77 2.40
N LYS A 226 -12.14 -8.85 3.36
CA LYS A 226 -13.28 -8.12 3.93
C LYS A 226 -13.17 -6.60 3.86
N ALA A 227 -11.97 -6.04 3.82
CA ALA A 227 -11.76 -4.60 4.05
C ALA A 227 -12.33 -3.67 2.96
N ARG A 228 -12.70 -4.19 1.79
CA ARG A 228 -13.26 -3.40 0.68
C ARG A 228 -14.50 -2.61 1.08
N ALA A 229 -15.46 -3.23 1.77
CA ALA A 229 -16.69 -2.56 2.19
C ALA A 229 -16.46 -1.54 3.31
N ALA A 230 -15.38 -1.72 4.08
CA ALA A 230 -14.92 -0.79 5.13
C ALA A 230 -14.01 0.34 4.59
N TRP A 231 -13.76 0.39 3.28
CA TRP A 231 -12.84 1.34 2.63
C TRP A 231 -11.43 1.32 3.24
N MET A 232 -10.92 0.13 3.45
CA MET A 232 -9.54 -0.08 3.86
C MET A 232 -8.81 -0.85 2.76
N HIS A 233 -7.64 -0.37 2.39
CA HIS A 233 -6.92 -0.80 1.20
C HIS A 233 -5.48 -1.13 1.54
N LEU A 234 -4.93 -2.18 0.91
CA LEU A 234 -3.54 -2.60 1.08
C LEU A 234 -2.74 -2.30 -0.19
N VAL A 235 -1.62 -1.62 -0.03
CA VAL A 235 -0.56 -1.50 -1.02
C VAL A 235 0.67 -2.21 -0.43
N ILE A 236 0.93 -3.42 -0.89
CA ILE A 236 1.98 -4.28 -0.33
C ILE A 236 3.09 -4.39 -1.35
N ALA A 237 4.29 -4.00 -0.96
CA ALA A 237 5.44 -4.08 -1.84
C ALA A 237 6.55 -4.98 -1.30
N THR A 238 7.39 -5.51 -2.21
CA THR A 238 8.59 -6.28 -1.87
C THR A 238 9.63 -6.23 -2.98
N GLN A 239 10.89 -6.23 -2.59
CA GLN A 239 12.03 -6.42 -3.50
C GLN A 239 12.44 -7.89 -3.62
N ARG A 240 11.85 -8.80 -2.81
CA ARG A 240 12.15 -10.23 -2.77
C ARG A 240 10.94 -11.04 -3.22
N PRO A 241 10.78 -11.26 -4.53
CA PRO A 241 9.64 -12.01 -5.08
C PRO A 241 9.81 -13.53 -4.92
N SER A 242 10.08 -14.00 -3.70
CA SER A 242 10.14 -15.42 -3.38
C SER A 242 8.79 -15.96 -2.91
N VAL A 243 8.60 -17.26 -3.02
CA VAL A 243 7.36 -17.94 -2.60
C VAL A 243 7.11 -17.88 -1.09
N ASP A 244 8.18 -17.70 -0.29
CA ASP A 244 8.10 -17.55 1.16
C ASP A 244 7.60 -16.15 1.57
N VAL A 245 7.72 -15.17 0.68
CA VAL A 245 7.26 -13.79 0.88
C VAL A 245 5.91 -13.61 0.21
N ILE A 246 5.80 -13.95 -1.07
CA ILE A 246 4.57 -13.87 -1.84
C ILE A 246 3.92 -15.27 -1.84
N THR A 247 3.30 -15.60 -0.73
CA THR A 247 2.72 -16.92 -0.52
C THR A 247 1.49 -17.14 -1.39
N GLY A 248 1.09 -18.40 -1.56
CA GLY A 248 -0.13 -18.75 -2.28
C GLY A 248 -1.39 -18.13 -1.67
N LEU A 249 -1.42 -17.96 -0.32
CA LEU A 249 -2.54 -17.34 0.38
C LEU A 249 -2.62 -15.84 0.09
N ILE A 250 -1.49 -15.13 0.15
CA ILE A 250 -1.43 -13.69 -0.21
C ILE A 250 -1.87 -13.50 -1.66
N LYS A 251 -1.34 -14.30 -2.60
CA LYS A 251 -1.72 -14.20 -4.03
C LYS A 251 -3.20 -14.45 -4.29
N ALA A 252 -3.80 -15.39 -3.58
CA ALA A 252 -5.22 -15.72 -3.74
C ALA A 252 -6.13 -14.57 -3.27
N ASN A 253 -5.69 -13.79 -2.28
CA ASN A 253 -6.48 -12.72 -1.67
C ASN A 253 -6.15 -11.33 -2.20
N VAL A 254 -4.94 -11.12 -2.76
CA VAL A 254 -4.48 -9.87 -3.39
C VAL A 254 -4.28 -10.10 -4.89
N PRO A 255 -5.36 -10.09 -5.69
CA PRO A 255 -5.31 -10.48 -7.09
C PRO A 255 -4.76 -9.39 -8.03
N SER A 256 -4.81 -8.11 -7.64
CA SER A 256 -4.23 -7.03 -8.46
C SER A 256 -2.74 -6.93 -8.20
N ARG A 257 -1.94 -6.85 -9.27
CA ARG A 257 -0.49 -6.96 -9.18
C ARG A 257 0.21 -5.98 -10.10
N ILE A 258 1.35 -5.48 -9.64
CA ILE A 258 2.30 -4.70 -10.43
C ILE A 258 3.65 -5.40 -10.34
N ALA A 259 4.17 -5.85 -11.46
CA ALA A 259 5.51 -6.42 -11.54
C ALA A 259 6.45 -5.47 -12.26
N PHE A 260 7.49 -5.04 -11.59
CA PHE A 260 8.65 -4.40 -12.19
C PHE A 260 9.66 -5.43 -12.68
N ALA A 261 10.76 -4.96 -13.27
CA ALA A 261 11.82 -5.84 -13.76
C ALA A 261 12.34 -6.76 -12.65
N VAL A 262 12.50 -8.03 -12.99
CA VAL A 262 13.04 -9.09 -12.14
C VAL A 262 14.14 -9.85 -12.84
N SER A 263 14.94 -10.60 -12.10
CA SER A 263 16.12 -11.32 -12.63
C SER A 263 15.77 -12.60 -13.38
N SER A 264 14.63 -13.21 -13.09
CA SER A 264 14.29 -14.53 -13.62
C SER A 264 12.83 -14.70 -13.97
N GLN A 265 12.55 -15.69 -14.83
CA GLN A 265 11.17 -16.12 -15.13
C GLN A 265 10.47 -16.72 -13.91
N VAL A 266 11.23 -17.28 -12.96
CA VAL A 266 10.68 -17.82 -11.72
C VAL A 266 10.09 -16.69 -10.89
N ASP A 267 10.82 -15.59 -10.73
CA ASP A 267 10.35 -14.38 -10.02
C ASP A 267 9.12 -13.79 -10.69
N SER A 268 9.13 -13.71 -12.04
CA SER A 268 7.96 -13.24 -12.79
C SER A 268 6.72 -14.10 -12.51
N ARG A 269 6.87 -15.44 -12.54
CA ARG A 269 5.76 -16.35 -12.20
C ARG A 269 5.33 -16.24 -10.74
N THR A 270 6.26 -15.99 -9.84
CA THR A 270 5.91 -15.78 -8.42
C THR A 270 5.00 -14.57 -8.24
N ILE A 271 5.24 -13.49 -8.99
CA ILE A 271 4.43 -12.27 -8.92
C ILE A 271 3.14 -12.40 -9.74
N LEU A 272 3.26 -12.75 -11.03
CA LEU A 272 2.19 -12.61 -12.03
C LEU A 272 1.51 -13.93 -12.42
N ASP A 273 1.97 -15.07 -11.92
CA ASP A 273 1.62 -16.41 -12.40
C ASP A 273 1.95 -16.64 -13.90
N SER A 274 2.73 -15.73 -14.48
CA SER A 274 3.15 -15.74 -15.89
C SER A 274 4.56 -15.17 -16.04
N VAL A 275 5.19 -15.46 -17.19
CA VAL A 275 6.46 -14.86 -17.57
C VAL A 275 6.26 -13.48 -18.17
N GLY A 276 7.32 -12.67 -18.20
CA GLY A 276 7.35 -11.37 -18.90
C GLY A 276 8.01 -10.25 -18.10
N ALA A 277 7.97 -10.30 -16.76
CA ALA A 277 8.62 -9.28 -15.95
C ALA A 277 10.16 -9.32 -16.04
N GLU A 278 10.74 -10.47 -16.38
CA GLU A 278 12.16 -10.63 -16.69
C GLU A 278 12.60 -9.96 -18.01
N LYS A 279 11.65 -9.54 -18.82
CA LYS A 279 11.90 -8.84 -20.10
C LYS A 279 11.71 -7.31 -19.98
N LEU A 280 11.40 -6.80 -18.79
CA LEU A 280 11.22 -5.38 -18.55
C LEU A 280 12.57 -4.66 -18.45
N LEU A 281 12.57 -3.37 -18.84
CA LEU A 281 13.77 -2.56 -18.97
C LEU A 281 14.27 -1.95 -17.64
N GLY A 282 13.50 -2.09 -16.54
CA GLY A 282 13.76 -1.35 -15.31
C GLY A 282 13.32 0.12 -15.38
N LYS A 283 13.71 0.92 -14.38
CA LYS A 283 13.42 2.36 -14.30
C LYS A 283 11.95 2.71 -14.51
N GLY A 284 11.06 1.94 -13.89
CA GLY A 284 9.61 2.19 -13.94
C GLY A 284 8.85 1.44 -15.03
N ASP A 285 9.53 0.68 -15.89
CA ASP A 285 8.87 -0.23 -16.83
C ASP A 285 8.23 -1.40 -16.05
N MET A 286 6.91 -1.55 -16.16
CA MET A 286 6.13 -2.49 -15.36
C MET A 286 5.11 -3.25 -16.17
N LEU A 287 4.67 -4.37 -15.61
CA LEU A 287 3.48 -5.10 -16.01
C LEU A 287 2.39 -4.87 -14.96
N PHE A 288 1.37 -4.14 -15.35
CA PHE A 288 0.18 -3.85 -14.53
C PHE A 288 -0.91 -4.87 -14.80
N PHE A 289 -1.30 -5.60 -13.77
CA PHE A 289 -2.29 -6.67 -13.84
C PHE A 289 -3.41 -6.45 -12.82
N PRO A 290 -4.37 -5.56 -13.11
CA PRO A 290 -5.51 -5.34 -12.23
C PRO A 290 -6.51 -6.50 -12.33
N THR A 291 -7.29 -6.69 -11.27
CA THR A 291 -8.36 -7.69 -11.22
C THR A 291 -9.35 -7.50 -12.37
N GLY A 292 -9.69 -8.61 -13.04
CA GLY A 292 -10.64 -8.61 -14.16
C GLY A 292 -10.01 -8.43 -15.55
N PHE A 293 -8.71 -8.18 -15.63
CA PHE A 293 -8.00 -8.15 -16.91
C PHE A 293 -7.52 -9.57 -17.28
N PRO A 294 -7.62 -9.95 -18.55
CA PRO A 294 -7.18 -11.27 -19.00
C PRO A 294 -5.66 -11.43 -19.09
N LYS A 295 -4.94 -10.32 -19.21
CA LYS A 295 -3.47 -10.25 -19.31
C LYS A 295 -2.95 -8.95 -18.68
N PRO A 296 -1.69 -8.94 -18.21
CA PRO A 296 -1.04 -7.71 -17.78
C PRO A 296 -0.90 -6.70 -18.93
N VAL A 297 -1.02 -5.43 -18.60
CA VAL A 297 -0.73 -4.30 -19.50
C VAL A 297 0.67 -3.78 -19.20
N ARG A 298 1.48 -3.56 -20.23
CA ARG A 298 2.79 -2.93 -20.06
C ARG A 298 2.64 -1.42 -19.93
N VAL A 299 3.19 -0.86 -18.88
CA VAL A 299 3.11 0.56 -18.55
C VAL A 299 4.50 1.08 -18.21
N GLN A 300 4.89 2.21 -18.81
CA GLN A 300 6.00 3.00 -18.30
C GLN A 300 5.48 3.85 -17.15
N GLY A 301 5.97 3.57 -15.93
CA GLY A 301 5.54 4.25 -14.71
C GLY A 301 5.87 5.74 -14.72
N ALA A 302 4.98 6.50 -14.12
CA ALA A 302 5.19 7.92 -13.90
C ALA A 302 6.36 8.14 -12.94
N PHE A 303 7.24 9.07 -13.29
CA PHE A 303 8.42 9.44 -12.52
C PHE A 303 8.16 10.69 -11.69
N VAL A 304 8.57 10.62 -10.44
CA VAL A 304 8.69 11.76 -9.51
C VAL A 304 10.04 11.65 -8.82
N SER A 305 10.78 12.75 -8.74
CA SER A 305 12.09 12.78 -8.07
C SER A 305 11.93 12.95 -6.56
N ASP A 306 13.00 12.61 -5.82
CA ASP A 306 12.99 12.75 -4.36
C ASP A 306 12.81 14.21 -3.95
N GLU A 307 13.45 15.16 -4.68
CA GLU A 307 13.26 16.60 -4.41
C GLU A 307 11.82 17.08 -4.69
N GLU A 308 11.13 16.48 -5.68
CA GLU A 308 9.72 16.76 -5.93
C GLU A 308 8.83 16.21 -4.81
N VAL A 309 9.13 15.00 -4.33
CA VAL A 309 8.44 14.41 -3.18
C VAL A 309 8.62 15.27 -1.93
N GLU A 310 9.83 15.71 -1.62
CA GLU A 310 10.10 16.62 -0.50
C GLU A 310 9.29 17.90 -0.60
N LYS A 311 9.24 18.53 -1.77
CA LYS A 311 8.45 19.76 -2.00
C LYS A 311 6.94 19.52 -1.82
N ILE A 312 6.41 18.37 -2.26
CA ILE A 312 5.01 18.00 -2.05
C ILE A 312 4.74 17.84 -0.55
N VAL A 313 5.61 17.13 0.15
CA VAL A 313 5.51 16.90 1.60
C VAL A 313 5.56 18.22 2.38
N ASP A 314 6.51 19.08 2.08
CA ASP A 314 6.67 20.38 2.73
C ASP A 314 5.44 21.26 2.51
N PHE A 315 4.92 21.31 1.29
CA PHE A 315 3.69 22.05 1.00
C PHE A 315 2.50 21.53 1.83
N VAL A 316 2.36 20.23 1.94
CA VAL A 316 1.26 19.60 2.67
C VAL A 316 1.39 19.86 4.18
N LYS A 317 2.61 19.79 4.73
CA LYS A 317 2.90 20.11 6.15
C LYS A 317 2.63 21.57 6.49
N GLN A 318 2.89 22.50 5.56
CA GLN A 318 2.58 23.93 5.75
C GLN A 318 1.07 24.18 5.81
N ASN A 319 0.26 23.36 5.14
CA ASN A 319 -1.19 23.50 5.05
C ASN A 319 -1.98 22.62 6.05
N GLY A 320 -1.29 21.83 6.86
CA GLY A 320 -1.93 20.96 7.86
C GLY A 320 -0.90 20.24 8.73
N THR A 321 -1.26 20.00 9.97
CA THR A 321 -0.42 19.28 10.94
C THR A 321 -0.90 17.84 11.08
N ALA A 322 0.03 16.91 11.26
CA ALA A 322 -0.31 15.55 11.63
C ALA A 322 -0.94 15.54 13.03
N ASN A 323 -2.05 14.84 13.14
CA ASN A 323 -2.69 14.51 14.41
C ASN A 323 -2.64 13.01 14.59
N TYR A 324 -1.57 12.52 15.20
CA TYR A 324 -1.37 11.09 15.41
C TYR A 324 -2.32 10.56 16.48
N SER A 325 -2.85 9.36 16.26
CA SER A 325 -3.74 8.70 17.22
C SER A 325 -2.93 7.95 18.27
N GLU A 326 -3.04 8.40 19.51
CA GLU A 326 -2.42 7.73 20.67
C GLU A 326 -3.03 6.34 20.88
N ASP A 327 -4.34 6.18 20.72
CA ASP A 327 -5.04 4.90 20.85
C ASP A 327 -4.49 3.83 19.89
N ILE A 328 -4.12 4.23 18.66
CA ILE A 328 -3.51 3.31 17.69
C ILE A 328 -2.11 2.91 18.14
N LEU A 329 -1.31 3.87 18.61
CA LEU A 329 0.05 3.60 19.09
C LEU A 329 0.04 2.66 20.30
N GLU A 330 -0.84 2.90 21.28
CA GLU A 330 -1.03 2.02 22.43
C GLU A 330 -1.49 0.61 22.01
N SER A 331 -2.43 0.51 21.08
CA SER A 331 -2.90 -0.77 20.55
C SER A 331 -1.75 -1.56 19.88
N ILE A 332 -0.88 -0.89 19.14
CA ILE A 332 0.30 -1.50 18.52
C ILE A 332 1.31 -1.96 19.56
N GLU A 333 1.53 -1.17 20.60
CA GLU A 333 2.45 -1.54 21.69
C GLU A 333 1.93 -2.72 22.49
N ASN A 334 0.66 -2.73 22.83
CA ASN A 334 0.03 -3.82 23.59
C ASN A 334 -0.01 -5.14 22.80
N SER A 335 -0.20 -5.09 21.47
CA SER A 335 -0.17 -6.30 20.63
C SER A 335 1.20 -6.98 20.57
N ASN A 336 2.27 -6.27 20.94
CA ASN A 336 3.63 -6.79 20.95
C ASN A 336 4.09 -7.28 22.34
N LYS A 337 3.32 -7.02 23.39
CA LYS A 337 3.63 -7.52 24.74
C LYS A 337 3.26 -9.00 24.84
N THR A 338 4.14 -9.78 25.43
CA THR A 338 3.84 -11.19 25.73
C THR A 338 2.77 -11.28 26.82
N GLU A 339 1.98 -12.37 26.83
CA GLU A 339 1.00 -12.62 27.92
C GLU A 339 1.60 -12.49 29.32
N LYS A 340 2.90 -12.77 29.46
CA LYS A 340 3.62 -12.60 30.73
C LYS A 340 3.88 -11.13 31.09
N GLU A 341 4.20 -10.30 30.09
CA GLU A 341 4.43 -8.86 30.29
C GLU A 341 3.11 -8.15 30.59
N LEU A 342 2.02 -8.53 29.91
CA LEU A 342 0.66 -8.04 30.19
C LEU A 342 0.18 -8.46 31.58
N ALA A 343 0.49 -9.69 32.02
CA ALA A 343 0.15 -10.15 33.34
C ALA A 343 0.97 -9.47 34.45
N GLN A 344 2.23 -9.11 34.18
CA GLN A 344 3.06 -8.35 35.11
C GLN A 344 2.60 -6.88 35.24
N GLU A 345 2.27 -6.21 34.14
CA GLU A 345 1.72 -4.85 34.19
C GLU A 345 0.35 -4.81 34.91
N GLN A 346 -0.52 -5.78 34.64
CA GLN A 346 -1.79 -5.90 35.39
C GLN A 346 -1.59 -6.20 36.87
N ALA A 347 -0.54 -6.93 37.23
CA ALA A 347 -0.20 -7.19 38.62
C ALA A 347 0.42 -5.98 39.32
N GLU A 348 1.18 -5.16 38.59
CA GLU A 348 1.73 -3.88 39.10
C GLU A 348 0.64 -2.80 39.23
N ASP A 349 -0.37 -2.79 38.34
CA ASP A 349 -1.53 -1.89 38.44
C ASP A 349 -2.51 -2.31 39.54
N ASP A 350 -2.61 -3.62 39.84
CA ASP A 350 -3.43 -4.16 40.91
C ASP A 350 -2.75 -4.04 42.31
N ASP A 351 -1.43 -3.76 42.34
CA ASP A 351 -0.66 -3.53 43.59
C ASP A 351 -0.63 -2.02 43.98
N THR A 352 -1.37 -1.17 43.25
CA THR A 352 -1.63 0.21 43.67
C THR A 352 -2.51 0.17 44.91
N ASP A 353 -1.95 0.62 46.04
CA ASP A 353 -2.66 0.75 47.32
C ASP A 353 -4.02 1.46 47.06
N PRO A 354 -5.17 0.79 47.36
CA PRO A 354 -6.49 1.36 47.14
C PRO A 354 -6.71 2.72 47.82
N PHE A 355 -5.86 3.09 48.79
CA PHE A 355 -5.89 4.37 49.48
C PHE A 355 -4.90 5.41 48.91
N LEU A 356 -4.15 5.07 47.86
CA LEU A 356 -3.15 5.99 47.29
C LEU A 356 -3.77 7.34 46.81
N MET A 357 -4.93 7.29 46.18
CA MET A 357 -5.62 8.50 45.69
C MET A 357 -6.14 9.32 46.86
N ASP A 358 -6.67 8.72 47.89
CA ASP A 358 -7.12 9.40 49.13
C ASP A 358 -5.93 10.01 49.88
N ALA A 359 -4.80 9.31 49.90
CA ALA A 359 -3.56 9.81 50.48
C ALA A 359 -3.01 11.05 49.73
N ILE A 360 -3.01 11.00 48.39
CA ILE A 360 -2.62 12.13 47.53
C ILE A 360 -3.53 13.33 47.75
N GLN A 361 -4.83 13.13 47.82
CA GLN A 361 -5.78 14.22 48.04
C GLN A 361 -5.59 14.84 49.43
N THR A 362 -5.37 14.03 50.46
CA THR A 362 -5.09 14.49 51.83
C THR A 362 -3.78 15.34 51.89
N VAL A 363 -2.75 14.92 51.20
CA VAL A 363 -1.47 15.68 51.10
C VAL A 363 -1.66 16.99 50.38
N VAL A 364 -2.43 17.03 49.30
CA VAL A 364 -2.72 18.23 48.53
C VAL A 364 -3.56 19.22 49.36
N GLU A 365 -4.55 18.78 50.10
CA GLU A 365 -5.43 19.61 50.94
C GLU A 365 -4.72 20.16 52.16
N THR A 366 -3.83 19.37 52.78
CA THR A 366 -3.18 19.74 54.06
C THR A 366 -1.78 20.31 53.91
N GLY A 367 -1.13 20.11 52.73
CA GLY A 367 0.24 20.52 52.47
C GLY A 367 1.30 19.77 53.30
N GLN A 368 0.93 18.65 53.96
CA GLN A 368 1.82 17.84 54.79
C GLN A 368 1.93 16.38 54.27
N ALA A 369 3.14 15.97 53.93
CA ALA A 369 3.46 14.61 53.53
C ALA A 369 4.33 13.92 54.58
N SER A 370 3.73 13.28 55.57
CA SER A 370 4.44 12.42 56.50
C SER A 370 3.73 11.08 56.67
N THR A 371 4.52 10.02 56.80
CA THR A 371 3.99 8.63 56.95
C THR A 371 3.06 8.44 58.16
N SER A 372 3.28 9.19 59.23
CA SER A 372 2.40 9.16 60.41
C SER A 372 1.14 10.00 60.27
N PHE A 373 0.98 10.79 59.22
CA PHE A 373 -0.21 11.58 58.93
C PHE A 373 -1.12 10.90 57.88
N ILE A 374 -0.52 10.08 57.05
CA ILE A 374 -1.24 9.36 55.99
C ILE A 374 -1.78 7.99 56.50
N GLN A 375 -1.22 7.43 57.60
CA GLN A 375 -1.77 6.29 58.33
C GLN A 375 -2.98 6.68 59.15
#